data_990aa22f381272eaf3ed8f96ed1cf3a4
#
_entry.id   990aa22f381272eaf3ed8f96ed1cf3a4
#
_cell.length_a   1.000
_cell.length_b   1.000
_cell.length_c   1.000
_cell.angle_alpha   90.00
_cell.angle_beta   90.00
_cell.angle_gamma   90.00
#
_symmetry.space_group_name_H-M   'P 1'
#
loop_
_entity.id
_entity.type
_entity.pdbx_description
1 polymer ?
#
loop_
_entity_poly.entity_id
_entity_poly.type
_entity_poly.pdbx_seq_one_letter_code
_entity_poly.pdbx_strand_id
1 'polypeptide(L)'
;MNGPNIRHVVADAESTATFGRVLCSARNHHFIIDGPVQNGCPGEALTPPEAFLSGVAACGVELLQVIARELGLPVPTARVHIEGIVDRDHPVRPDVTLFNRVQLRFAVSGVTREQAIDLVDRFKKR
;
A
#
# COMPACT_ATOMS: atom_id res chain seq x y z
N MET A 1 17.05 16.28 12.47
CA MET A 1 16.32 17.22 13.31
C MET A 1 14.82 16.99 13.20
N ASN A 2 14.12 16.97 14.31
CA ASN A 2 12.68 16.76 14.34
C ASN A 2 11.96 18.09 14.50
N GLY A 3 11.15 18.47 13.53
CA GLY A 3 10.25 19.61 13.64
C GLY A 3 8.80 19.14 13.82
N PRO A 4 7.87 20.03 14.12
CA PRO A 4 6.47 19.66 14.38
C PRO A 4 5.78 19.02 13.16
N ASN A 5 6.29 19.25 11.96
CA ASN A 5 5.73 18.67 10.72
C ASN A 5 6.56 17.50 10.17
N ILE A 6 7.57 17.07 10.92
CA ILE A 6 8.39 15.92 10.50
C ILE A 6 7.85 14.68 11.21
N ARG A 7 7.58 13.66 10.42
CA ARG A 7 7.06 12.39 10.91
C ARG A 7 8.04 11.28 10.51
N HIS A 8 8.42 10.46 11.47
CA HIS A 8 9.27 9.31 11.23
C HIS A 8 8.41 8.04 11.27
N VAL A 9 8.47 7.27 10.19
CA VAL A 9 7.81 5.97 10.10
C VAL A 9 8.91 4.92 9.98
N VAL A 10 8.93 3.97 10.89
CA VAL A 10 10.05 3.03 11.05
C VAL A 10 9.53 1.60 11.04
N ALA A 11 10.24 0.74 10.34
CA ALA A 11 9.98 -0.70 10.35
C ALA A 11 11.32 -1.43 10.27
N ASP A 12 11.34 -2.66 10.77
CA ASP A 12 12.51 -3.52 10.76
C ASP A 12 12.17 -4.84 10.08
N ALA A 13 13.17 -5.47 9.49
CA ALA A 13 13.02 -6.77 8.85
C ALA A 13 14.29 -7.59 9.10
N GLU A 14 14.11 -8.87 9.42
CA GLU A 14 15.25 -9.76 9.65
C GLU A 14 15.00 -11.13 9.04
N SER A 15 16.07 -11.80 8.67
CA SER A 15 15.99 -13.15 8.13
C SER A 15 15.56 -14.15 9.23
N THR A 16 15.01 -15.26 8.80
CA THR A 16 14.66 -16.39 9.68
C THR A 16 15.48 -17.60 9.28
N ALA A 17 15.26 -18.72 9.97
CA ALA A 17 15.92 -19.98 9.63
C ALA A 17 15.46 -20.54 8.27
N THR A 18 14.35 -20.05 7.73
CA THR A 18 13.84 -20.48 6.43
C THR A 18 14.28 -19.50 5.35
N PHE A 19 14.94 -20.01 4.29
CA PHE A 19 15.41 -19.19 3.20
C PHE A 19 14.26 -18.40 2.57
N GLY A 20 14.44 -17.09 2.46
CA GLY A 20 13.45 -16.21 1.83
C GLY A 20 12.25 -15.86 2.68
N ARG A 21 12.20 -16.33 3.91
CA ARG A 21 11.17 -15.94 4.88
C ARG A 21 11.71 -14.86 5.80
N VAL A 22 11.00 -13.77 5.92
CA VAL A 22 11.45 -12.57 6.62
C VAL A 22 10.45 -12.22 7.72
N LEU A 23 10.98 -11.94 8.92
CA LEU A 23 10.17 -11.42 10.02
C LEU A 23 10.23 -9.89 9.98
N CYS A 24 9.09 -9.27 9.84
CA CYS A 24 8.96 -7.81 9.82
C CYS A 24 8.30 -7.31 11.11
N SER A 25 8.67 -6.12 11.55
CA SER A 25 8.08 -5.54 12.75
C SER A 25 7.99 -4.02 12.65
N ALA A 26 6.95 -3.47 13.26
CA ALA A 26 6.75 -2.04 13.42
C ALA A 26 5.97 -1.81 14.71
N ARG A 27 6.47 -0.98 15.61
CA ARG A 27 5.83 -0.62 16.89
C ARG A 27 5.34 -1.83 17.70
N ASN A 28 6.13 -2.91 17.79
CA ASN A 28 5.77 -4.16 18.46
C ASN A 28 4.70 -5.00 17.75
N HIS A 29 4.37 -4.68 16.50
CA HIS A 29 3.57 -5.53 15.64
C HIS A 29 4.50 -6.35 14.75
N HIS A 30 4.19 -7.62 14.58
CA HIS A 30 5.03 -8.55 13.81
C HIS A 30 4.23 -9.20 12.71
N PHE A 31 4.85 -9.40 11.56
CA PHE A 31 4.25 -10.12 10.44
C PHE A 31 5.33 -10.75 9.58
N ILE A 32 4.91 -11.74 8.79
CA ILE A 32 5.81 -12.51 7.94
C ILE A 32 5.63 -12.06 6.49
N ILE A 33 6.74 -11.90 5.80
CA ILE A 33 6.78 -11.74 4.34
C ILE A 33 7.62 -12.87 3.78
N ASP A 34 7.15 -13.51 2.71
CA ASP A 34 7.90 -14.52 1.99
C ASP A 34 8.31 -13.99 0.62
N GLY A 35 9.53 -14.27 0.21
CA GLY A 35 9.90 -14.09 -1.18
C GLY A 35 9.08 -15.03 -2.06
N PRO A 36 8.96 -14.73 -3.36
CA PRO A 36 8.16 -15.54 -4.27
C PRO A 36 8.83 -16.87 -4.61
N VAL A 37 8.00 -17.83 -5.01
CA VAL A 37 8.46 -19.18 -5.37
C VAL A 37 9.49 -19.13 -6.49
N GLN A 38 9.34 -18.23 -7.45
CA GLN A 38 10.26 -18.12 -8.59
C GLN A 38 11.68 -17.69 -8.16
N ASN A 39 11.84 -17.15 -6.97
CA ASN A 39 13.18 -16.85 -6.40
C ASN A 39 13.67 -17.97 -5.49
N GLY A 40 13.02 -19.11 -5.44
CA GLY A 40 13.36 -20.21 -4.55
C GLY A 40 12.90 -20.00 -3.11
N CYS A 41 11.99 -19.07 -2.88
CA CYS A 41 11.47 -18.75 -1.56
C CYS A 41 10.16 -19.50 -1.29
N PRO A 42 9.65 -19.50 -0.03
CA PRO A 42 8.49 -20.28 0.32
C PRO A 42 7.18 -19.88 -0.37
N GLY A 43 6.94 -18.59 -0.56
CA GLY A 43 5.73 -18.09 -1.20
C GLY A 43 4.44 -18.42 -0.48
N GLU A 44 4.49 -18.66 0.82
CA GLU A 44 3.32 -19.04 1.63
C GLU A 44 2.68 -17.84 2.33
N ALA A 45 3.41 -16.74 2.46
CA ALA A 45 2.92 -15.47 2.99
C ALA A 45 2.94 -14.43 1.88
N LEU A 46 2.50 -13.20 2.19
CA LEU A 46 2.57 -12.09 1.24
C LEU A 46 4.01 -11.89 0.76
N THR A 47 4.15 -11.57 -0.52
CA THR A 47 5.45 -11.16 -1.05
C THR A 47 5.70 -9.67 -0.77
N PRO A 48 6.96 -9.21 -0.86
CA PRO A 48 7.26 -7.78 -0.67
C PRO A 48 6.44 -6.82 -1.54
N PRO A 49 6.32 -7.04 -2.86
CA PRO A 49 5.49 -6.12 -3.66
C PRO A 49 4.01 -6.17 -3.30
N GLU A 50 3.48 -7.34 -2.91
CA GLU A 50 2.10 -7.44 -2.45
C GLU A 50 1.90 -6.66 -1.15
N ALA A 51 2.85 -6.71 -0.23
CA ALA A 51 2.78 -5.96 1.02
C ALA A 51 2.82 -4.46 0.76
N PHE A 52 3.70 -4.02 -0.14
CA PHE A 52 3.79 -2.62 -0.55
C PHE A 52 2.47 -2.12 -1.14
N LEU A 53 1.91 -2.85 -2.11
CA LEU A 53 0.65 -2.48 -2.74
C LEU A 53 -0.51 -2.50 -1.75
N SER A 54 -0.54 -3.46 -0.84
CA SER A 54 -1.56 -3.53 0.22
C SER A 54 -1.53 -2.28 1.10
N GLY A 55 -0.33 -1.80 1.43
CA GLY A 55 -0.18 -0.56 2.20
C GLY A 55 -0.74 0.65 1.45
N VAL A 56 -0.46 0.77 0.17
CA VAL A 56 -0.99 1.85 -0.67
C VAL A 56 -2.51 1.78 -0.75
N ALA A 57 -3.06 0.59 -0.97
CA ALA A 57 -4.52 0.39 -1.04
C ALA A 57 -5.19 0.71 0.30
N ALA A 58 -4.59 0.26 1.40
CA ALA A 58 -5.10 0.55 2.75
C ALA A 58 -5.11 2.06 3.02
N CYS A 59 -4.08 2.76 2.57
CA CYS A 59 -4.00 4.21 2.68
C CYS A 59 -5.18 4.86 1.94
N GLY A 60 -5.52 4.35 0.76
CA GLY A 60 -6.67 4.85 -0.01
C GLY A 60 -7.98 4.71 0.75
N VAL A 61 -8.24 3.55 1.33
CA VAL A 61 -9.45 3.31 2.12
C VAL A 61 -9.50 4.21 3.34
N GLU A 62 -8.42 4.22 4.10
CA GLU A 62 -8.34 4.99 5.35
C GLU A 62 -8.51 6.48 5.10
N LEU A 63 -7.83 7.03 4.11
CA LEU A 63 -7.89 8.46 3.84
C LEU A 63 -9.24 8.90 3.28
N LEU A 64 -9.94 8.07 2.50
CA LEU A 64 -11.30 8.40 2.12
C LEU A 64 -12.19 8.60 3.34
N GLN A 65 -12.05 7.73 4.35
CA GLN A 65 -12.82 7.84 5.58
C GLN A 65 -12.44 9.08 6.40
N VAL A 66 -11.13 9.33 6.53
CA VAL A 66 -10.63 10.50 7.25
C VAL A 66 -11.09 11.80 6.61
N ILE A 67 -10.95 11.91 5.28
CA ILE A 67 -11.34 13.10 4.54
C ILE A 67 -12.86 13.32 4.62
N ALA A 68 -13.65 12.25 4.47
CA ALA A 68 -15.10 12.35 4.60
C ALA A 68 -15.49 12.91 5.97
N ARG A 69 -14.87 12.41 7.03
CA ARG A 69 -15.13 12.91 8.38
C ARG A 69 -14.74 14.37 8.55
N GLU A 70 -13.60 14.77 8.01
CA GLU A 70 -13.14 16.16 8.04
C GLU A 70 -14.12 17.10 7.32
N LEU A 71 -14.77 16.63 6.26
CA LEU A 71 -15.73 17.40 5.49
C LEU A 71 -17.15 17.35 6.06
N GLY A 72 -17.37 16.63 7.15
CA GLY A 72 -18.70 16.48 7.73
C GLY A 72 -19.62 15.58 6.91
N LEU A 73 -19.08 14.74 6.03
CA LEU A 73 -19.84 13.78 5.24
C LEU A 73 -20.06 12.49 6.03
N PRO A 74 -21.08 11.69 5.68
CA PRO A 74 -21.15 10.33 6.21
C PRO A 74 -19.86 9.57 5.87
N VAL A 75 -19.36 8.77 6.81
CA VAL A 75 -18.16 7.97 6.57
C VAL A 75 -18.50 6.85 5.59
N PRO A 76 -17.86 6.80 4.43
CA PRO A 76 -18.19 5.80 3.42
C PRO A 76 -17.62 4.43 3.77
N THR A 77 -18.24 3.39 3.20
CA THR A 77 -17.63 2.08 3.07
C THR A 77 -16.87 2.08 1.75
N ALA A 78 -15.63 1.64 1.78
CA ALA A 78 -14.78 1.70 0.60
C ALA A 78 -13.99 0.41 0.42
N ARG A 79 -13.80 0.05 -0.84
CA ARG A 79 -12.93 -1.04 -1.25
C ARG A 79 -11.99 -0.51 -2.33
N VAL A 80 -10.73 -0.88 -2.25
CA VAL A 80 -9.73 -0.52 -3.26
C VAL A 80 -9.14 -1.81 -3.82
N HIS A 81 -9.21 -1.95 -5.13
CA HIS A 81 -8.43 -2.95 -5.86
C HIS A 81 -7.21 -2.24 -6.44
N ILE A 82 -6.03 -2.81 -6.22
CA ILE A 82 -4.77 -2.23 -6.70
C ILE A 82 -4.01 -3.25 -7.53
N GLU A 83 -3.44 -2.79 -8.64
CA GLU A 83 -2.61 -3.61 -9.50
C GLU A 83 -1.32 -2.86 -9.82
N GLY A 84 -0.19 -3.52 -9.62
CA GLY A 84 1.11 -3.02 -10.04
C GLY A 84 1.63 -3.86 -11.20
N ILE A 85 2.14 -3.21 -12.25
CA ILE A 85 2.67 -3.86 -13.43
C ILE A 85 4.15 -3.57 -13.55
N VAL A 86 4.94 -4.63 -13.67
CA VAL A 86 6.39 -4.53 -13.95
C VAL A 86 6.64 -5.17 -15.32
N ASP A 87 7.07 -4.36 -16.26
CA ASP A 87 7.45 -4.83 -17.59
C ASP A 87 8.97 -4.75 -17.71
N ARG A 88 9.62 -5.91 -17.65
CA ARG A 88 11.09 -5.98 -17.67
C ARG A 88 11.68 -5.72 -19.04
N ASP A 89 10.86 -5.82 -20.08
CA ASP A 89 11.28 -5.52 -21.45
C ASP A 89 11.26 -4.02 -21.73
N HIS A 90 10.49 -3.27 -20.95
CA HIS A 90 10.37 -1.82 -21.09
C HIS A 90 10.48 -1.14 -19.70
N PRO A 91 11.65 -1.22 -19.06
CA PRO A 91 11.81 -0.68 -17.69
C PRO A 91 11.66 0.84 -17.68
N VAL A 92 11.09 1.36 -16.59
CA VAL A 92 11.00 2.82 -16.36
C VAL A 92 12.40 3.42 -16.26
N ARG A 93 13.30 2.70 -15.61
CA ARG A 93 14.72 3.06 -15.50
C ARG A 93 15.57 1.82 -15.74
N PRO A 94 16.71 1.96 -16.45
CA PRO A 94 17.56 0.80 -16.73
C PRO A 94 18.33 0.27 -15.52
N ASP A 95 18.49 1.10 -14.48
CA ASP A 95 19.35 0.80 -13.32
C ASP A 95 18.59 0.23 -12.12
N VAL A 96 17.26 0.32 -12.10
CA VAL A 96 16.44 -0.20 -11.00
C VAL A 96 15.14 -0.79 -11.53
N THR A 97 14.58 -1.74 -10.77
CA THR A 97 13.25 -2.30 -11.08
C THR A 97 12.20 -1.47 -10.35
N LEU A 98 11.32 -0.85 -11.12
CA LEU A 98 10.20 -0.07 -10.63
C LEU A 98 8.91 -0.58 -11.26
N PHE A 99 7.79 -0.31 -10.61
CA PHE A 99 6.51 -0.51 -11.25
C PHE A 99 6.39 0.44 -12.45
N ASN A 100 6.07 -0.12 -13.60
CA ASN A 100 5.76 0.66 -14.79
C ASN A 100 4.45 1.41 -14.61
N ARG A 101 3.53 0.80 -13.87
CA ARG A 101 2.20 1.35 -13.66
C ARG A 101 1.61 0.79 -12.38
N VAL A 102 0.94 1.63 -11.62
CA VAL A 102 0.13 1.24 -10.49
C VAL A 102 -1.26 1.83 -10.69
N GLN A 103 -2.29 0.99 -10.63
CA GLN A 103 -3.65 1.41 -10.88
C GLN A 103 -4.52 1.03 -9.69
N LEU A 104 -5.30 2.00 -9.21
CA LEU A 104 -6.24 1.81 -8.11
C LEU A 104 -7.66 1.97 -8.63
N ARG A 105 -8.54 1.04 -8.22
CA ARG A 105 -9.97 1.11 -8.50
C ARG A 105 -10.71 1.18 -7.18
N PHE A 106 -11.51 2.22 -7.02
CA PHE A 106 -12.27 2.47 -5.81
C PHE A 106 -13.72 2.07 -6.00
N ALA A 107 -14.27 1.29 -5.06
CA ALA A 107 -15.70 1.05 -4.94
C ALA A 107 -16.16 1.66 -3.62
N VAL A 108 -16.99 2.69 -3.69
CA VAL A 108 -17.36 3.53 -2.54
C VAL A 108 -18.86 3.55 -2.42
N SER A 109 -19.38 3.33 -1.21
CA SER A 109 -20.81 3.41 -0.90
C SER A 109 -21.04 4.23 0.36
N GLY A 110 -22.29 4.71 0.54
CA GLY A 110 -22.64 5.53 1.70
C GLY A 110 -22.51 7.02 1.46
N VAL A 111 -22.07 7.44 0.27
CA VAL A 111 -22.01 8.84 -0.18
C VAL A 111 -22.51 8.90 -1.62
N THR A 112 -22.78 10.12 -2.11
CA THR A 112 -23.17 10.29 -3.51
C THR A 112 -22.00 10.03 -4.45
N ARG A 113 -22.29 9.79 -5.72
CA ARG A 113 -21.23 9.60 -6.72
C ARG A 113 -20.30 10.81 -6.80
N GLU A 114 -20.85 12.00 -6.77
CA GLU A 114 -20.06 13.24 -6.82
C GLU A 114 -19.15 13.37 -5.61
N GLN A 115 -19.67 13.04 -4.42
CA GLN A 115 -18.87 13.03 -3.21
C GLN A 115 -17.75 11.99 -3.28
N ALA A 116 -18.02 10.81 -3.80
CA ALA A 116 -17.02 9.76 -3.96
C ALA A 116 -15.88 10.22 -4.88
N ILE A 117 -16.22 10.84 -6.02
CA ILE A 117 -15.23 11.37 -6.96
C ILE A 117 -14.38 12.45 -6.28
N ASP A 118 -14.99 13.37 -5.55
CA ASP A 118 -14.28 14.42 -4.83
C ASP A 118 -13.33 13.83 -3.77
N LEU A 119 -13.79 12.82 -3.04
CA LEU A 119 -12.97 12.16 -2.02
C LEU A 119 -11.72 11.52 -2.64
N VAL A 120 -11.87 10.82 -3.76
CA VAL A 120 -10.75 10.20 -4.46
C VAL A 120 -9.77 11.27 -4.98
N ASP A 121 -10.29 12.36 -5.52
CA ASP A 121 -9.44 13.47 -6.00
C ASP A 121 -8.63 14.09 -4.85
N ARG A 122 -9.24 14.25 -3.68
CA ARG A 122 -8.56 14.76 -2.49
C ARG A 122 -7.50 13.77 -1.98
N PHE A 123 -7.81 12.49 -2.04
CA PHE A 123 -6.84 11.45 -1.69
C PHE A 123 -5.57 11.56 -2.55
N LYS A 124 -5.71 11.78 -3.84
CA LYS A 124 -4.56 11.87 -4.75
C LYS A 124 -3.59 12.99 -4.40
N LYS A 125 -4.04 13.98 -3.66
CA LYS A 125 -3.22 15.14 -3.28
C LYS A 125 -2.63 15.01 -1.88
N ARG A 126 -2.85 13.90 -1.23
CA ARG A 126 -2.47 13.67 0.16
C ARG A 126 -1.49 12.51 0.29
#